data_1febdbd40b414465e35f562345774f62
#
_entry.id   1febdbd40b414465e35f562345774f62
#
_cell.length_a   1.000
_cell.length_b   1.000
_cell.length_c   1.000
_cell.angle_alpha   90.00
_cell.angle_beta   90.00
_cell.angle_gamma   90.00
#
_symmetry.space_group_name_H-M   'P 1'
#
loop_
_entity.id
_entity.type
_entity.pdbx_description
1 polymer ?
#
loop_
_entity_poly.entity_id
_entity_poly.type
_entity_poly.pdbx_seq_one_letter_code
_entity_poly.pdbx_strand_id
1 'polypeptide(L)'
;MMRRVSFRARCCAARFIREIGGVSVIETALVFPILLTLMAGATDFAMGFGLKMQAQQAAARSIELATAGGLEALSITTLQEEAATAARVPPAQVTVRKWLECNGVVKDFDIGCNGGEIIGRYVSVRIQNAYSPMFAALLPANLAPNGSIPFTGYATLRLQ
;
A
#
# COMPACT_ATOMS: atom_id res chain seq x y z
N MET A 1 -22.82 64.08 -49.56
CA MET A 1 -21.73 64.28 -48.60
C MET A 1 -21.55 62.99 -47.78
N MET A 2 -20.77 62.06 -48.24
CA MET A 2 -20.54 60.74 -47.61
C MET A 2 -19.19 60.76 -46.86
N ARG A 3 -19.23 60.73 -45.54
CA ARG A 3 -18.06 60.73 -44.69
C ARG A 3 -17.59 59.29 -44.46
N ARG A 4 -16.45 58.92 -45.06
CA ARG A 4 -15.80 57.59 -44.87
C ARG A 4 -15.26 57.52 -43.44
N VAL A 5 -15.82 56.63 -42.63
CA VAL A 5 -15.26 56.21 -41.36
C VAL A 5 -14.21 55.14 -41.64
N SER A 6 -12.95 55.52 -41.61
CA SER A 6 -11.80 54.62 -41.75
C SER A 6 -11.58 53.92 -40.41
N PHE A 7 -11.90 52.63 -40.40
CA PHE A 7 -11.76 51.75 -39.25
C PHE A 7 -10.26 51.48 -38.97
N ARG A 8 -9.74 52.06 -37.91
CA ARG A 8 -8.38 51.83 -37.42
C ARG A 8 -8.31 50.50 -36.63
N ALA A 9 -8.49 49.36 -37.31
CA ALA A 9 -8.43 48.04 -36.72
C ALA A 9 -7.04 47.34 -36.82
N ARG A 10 -5.99 48.09 -37.22
CA ARG A 10 -4.69 47.49 -37.52
C ARG A 10 -3.64 47.60 -36.39
N CYS A 11 -3.91 48.28 -35.29
CA CYS A 11 -2.91 48.47 -34.23
C CYS A 11 -2.95 47.46 -33.08
N CYS A 12 -4.04 46.70 -32.89
CA CYS A 12 -4.09 45.75 -31.76
C CYS A 12 -3.45 44.38 -32.07
N ALA A 13 -3.46 43.93 -33.34
CA ALA A 13 -2.92 42.63 -33.70
C ALA A 13 -1.36 42.55 -33.65
N ALA A 14 -0.68 43.69 -33.90
CA ALA A 14 0.81 43.71 -33.91
C ALA A 14 1.42 43.79 -32.49
N ARG A 15 0.65 44.12 -31.49
CA ARG A 15 1.16 44.22 -30.10
C ARG A 15 1.16 42.84 -29.39
N PHE A 16 0.31 41.91 -29.81
CA PHE A 16 0.23 40.55 -29.25
C PHE A 16 1.42 39.65 -29.61
N ILE A 17 2.16 39.96 -30.69
CA ILE A 17 3.29 39.13 -31.16
C ILE A 17 4.62 39.50 -30.47
N ARG A 18 4.66 40.61 -29.72
CA ARG A 18 5.91 41.11 -29.13
C ARG A 18 6.02 40.92 -27.61
N GLU A 19 5.08 40.24 -26.99
CA GLU A 19 5.18 39.89 -25.57
C GLU A 19 5.80 38.49 -25.43
N ILE A 20 7.12 38.47 -25.20
CA ILE A 20 7.90 37.31 -24.85
C ILE A 20 7.41 36.65 -23.52
N GLY A 21 6.61 37.36 -22.72
CA GLY A 21 5.95 36.88 -21.52
C GLY A 21 4.86 35.82 -21.75
N GLY A 22 4.28 35.72 -22.97
CA GLY A 22 3.22 34.76 -23.27
C GLY A 22 3.71 33.31 -23.47
N VAL A 23 4.98 33.13 -23.84
CA VAL A 23 5.56 31.80 -24.09
C VAL A 23 5.68 31.01 -22.79
N SER A 24 6.07 31.63 -21.70
CA SER A 24 6.19 30.99 -20.38
C SER A 24 4.84 30.51 -19.83
N VAL A 25 3.75 31.20 -20.10
CA VAL A 25 2.41 30.79 -19.64
C VAL A 25 1.93 29.55 -20.41
N ILE A 26 2.19 29.48 -21.72
CA ILE A 26 1.83 28.33 -22.54
C ILE A 26 2.66 27.11 -22.14
N GLU A 27 3.95 27.29 -21.89
CA GLU A 27 4.85 26.25 -21.45
C GLU A 27 4.41 25.68 -20.08
N THR A 28 4.09 26.55 -19.12
CA THR A 28 3.56 26.14 -17.82
C THR A 28 2.20 25.42 -17.97
N ALA A 29 1.31 25.87 -18.84
CA ALA A 29 0.02 25.26 -19.07
C ALA A 29 0.12 23.83 -19.65
N LEU A 30 1.18 23.54 -20.42
CA LEU A 30 1.45 22.20 -20.94
C LEU A 30 2.08 21.27 -19.90
N VAL A 31 2.94 21.79 -19.05
CA VAL A 31 3.65 21.01 -18.01
C VAL A 31 2.77 20.75 -16.80
N PHE A 32 1.89 21.67 -16.46
CA PHE A 32 1.05 21.61 -15.26
C PHE A 32 0.18 20.36 -15.14
N PRO A 33 -0.54 19.88 -16.18
CA PRO A 33 -1.30 18.63 -16.09
C PRO A 33 -0.42 17.41 -15.81
N ILE A 34 0.79 17.39 -16.38
CA ILE A 34 1.75 16.29 -16.16
C ILE A 34 2.21 16.30 -14.69
N LEU A 35 2.54 17.46 -14.15
CA LEU A 35 2.92 17.59 -12.74
C LEU A 35 1.78 17.18 -11.80
N LEU A 36 0.53 17.57 -12.09
CA LEU A 36 -0.62 17.18 -11.29
C LEU A 36 -0.82 15.65 -11.28
N THR A 37 -0.70 14.99 -12.42
CA THR A 37 -0.86 13.53 -12.50
C THR A 37 0.27 12.80 -11.75
N LEU A 38 1.50 13.32 -11.82
CA LEU A 38 2.63 12.78 -11.05
C LEU A 38 2.43 12.96 -9.54
N MET A 39 1.98 14.14 -9.10
CA MET A 39 1.68 14.39 -7.68
C MET A 39 0.56 13.49 -7.17
N ALA A 40 -0.51 13.32 -7.95
CA ALA A 40 -1.62 12.42 -7.62
C ALA A 40 -1.14 10.97 -7.48
N GLY A 41 -0.36 10.48 -8.45
CA GLY A 41 0.20 9.13 -8.41
C GLY A 41 1.17 8.92 -7.23
N ALA A 42 2.02 9.90 -6.94
CA ALA A 42 2.93 9.83 -5.79
C ALA A 42 2.18 9.79 -4.45
N THR A 43 1.09 10.54 -4.33
CA THR A 43 0.24 10.55 -3.13
C THR A 43 -0.44 9.18 -2.93
N ASP A 44 -1.04 8.61 -3.97
CA ASP A 44 -1.64 7.28 -3.92
C ASP A 44 -0.63 6.20 -3.55
N PHE A 45 0.55 6.25 -4.16
CA PHE A 45 1.63 5.32 -3.85
C PHE A 45 2.07 5.42 -2.38
N ALA A 46 2.25 6.64 -1.86
CA ALA A 46 2.65 6.86 -0.47
C ALA A 46 1.61 6.31 0.51
N MET A 47 0.31 6.51 0.24
CA MET A 47 -0.77 5.97 1.08
C MET A 47 -0.81 4.44 1.03
N GLY A 48 -0.76 3.83 -0.15
CA GLY A 48 -0.75 2.38 -0.31
C GLY A 48 0.46 1.72 0.36
N PHE A 49 1.65 2.33 0.22
CA PHE A 49 2.87 1.86 0.86
C PHE A 49 2.80 1.98 2.38
N GLY A 50 2.24 3.08 2.91
CA GLY A 50 2.01 3.28 4.34
C GLY A 50 1.11 2.19 4.94
N LEU A 51 0.01 1.83 4.28
CA LEU A 51 -0.87 0.74 4.71
C LEU A 51 -0.18 -0.63 4.68
N LYS A 52 0.64 -0.90 3.67
CA LYS A 52 1.45 -2.12 3.60
C LYS A 52 2.45 -2.19 4.76
N MET A 53 3.16 -1.10 5.06
CA MET A 53 4.07 -1.03 6.20
C MET A 53 3.34 -1.23 7.52
N GLN A 54 2.15 -0.65 7.70
CA GLN A 54 1.32 -0.85 8.88
C GLN A 54 0.95 -2.33 9.07
N ALA A 55 0.53 -3.02 8.00
CA ALA A 55 0.23 -4.45 8.06
C ALA A 55 1.46 -5.30 8.42
N GLN A 56 2.65 -4.96 7.89
CA GLN A 56 3.91 -5.62 8.24
C GLN A 56 4.27 -5.42 9.72
N GLN A 57 4.17 -4.18 10.21
CA GLN A 57 4.44 -3.87 11.63
C GLN A 57 3.45 -4.54 12.56
N ALA A 58 2.16 -4.60 12.18
CA ALA A 58 1.14 -5.28 12.96
C ALA A 58 1.41 -6.79 13.05
N ALA A 59 1.80 -7.44 11.95
CA ALA A 59 2.19 -8.85 11.95
C ALA A 59 3.41 -9.11 12.83
N ALA A 60 4.45 -8.28 12.74
CA ALA A 60 5.66 -8.39 13.56
C ALA A 60 5.35 -8.20 15.04
N ARG A 61 4.58 -7.16 15.40
CA ARG A 61 4.20 -6.88 16.80
C ARG A 61 3.39 -8.02 17.41
N SER A 62 2.47 -8.62 16.67
CA SER A 62 1.68 -9.76 17.17
C SER A 62 2.56 -10.96 17.49
N ILE A 63 3.62 -11.19 16.71
CA ILE A 63 4.60 -12.25 16.97
C ILE A 63 5.47 -11.94 18.18
N GLU A 64 5.86 -10.69 18.40
CA GLU A 64 6.59 -10.27 19.61
C GLU A 64 5.76 -10.53 20.88
N LEU A 65 4.47 -10.24 20.85
CA LEU A 65 3.55 -10.58 21.95
C LEU A 65 3.48 -12.10 22.17
N ALA A 66 3.51 -12.88 21.10
CA ALA A 66 3.56 -14.34 21.17
C ALA A 66 4.79 -14.85 21.93
N THR A 67 5.95 -14.21 21.77
CA THR A 67 7.19 -14.60 22.47
C THR A 67 7.17 -14.20 23.95
N ALA A 68 6.60 -13.04 24.25
CA ALA A 68 6.54 -12.53 25.62
C ALA A 68 5.62 -13.37 26.51
N GLY A 69 4.53 -13.93 25.95
CA GLY A 69 3.56 -14.76 26.67
C GLY A 69 3.93 -16.23 26.85
N GLY A 70 4.99 -16.72 26.20
CA GLY A 70 5.40 -18.12 26.20
C GLY A 70 4.49 -19.03 25.36
N LEU A 71 4.92 -20.29 25.20
CA LEU A 71 4.26 -21.26 24.31
C LEU A 71 2.81 -21.61 24.73
N GLU A 72 2.50 -21.57 26.01
CA GLU A 72 1.18 -21.93 26.54
C GLU A 72 0.16 -20.78 26.39
N ALA A 73 0.61 -19.53 26.38
CA ALA A 73 -0.25 -18.34 26.20
C ALA A 73 -0.61 -18.06 24.73
N LEU A 74 -0.10 -18.84 23.79
CA LEU A 74 -0.28 -18.68 22.35
C LEU A 74 -1.66 -19.13 21.86
N SER A 75 -2.70 -18.41 22.26
CA SER A 75 -4.03 -18.56 21.64
C SER A 75 -4.00 -17.99 20.21
N ILE A 76 -4.41 -18.80 19.22
CA ILE A 76 -4.54 -18.36 17.82
C ILE A 76 -5.52 -17.18 17.72
N THR A 77 -6.61 -17.24 18.50
CA THR A 77 -7.66 -16.20 18.51
C THR A 77 -7.13 -14.88 19.06
N THR A 78 -6.39 -14.91 20.15
CA THR A 78 -5.80 -13.69 20.74
C THR A 78 -4.81 -13.02 19.79
N LEU A 79 -3.91 -13.81 19.16
CA LEU A 79 -2.97 -13.28 18.17
C LEU A 79 -3.67 -12.73 16.93
N GLN A 80 -4.76 -13.36 16.51
CA GLN A 80 -5.57 -12.92 15.39
C GLN A 80 -6.26 -11.58 15.70
N GLU A 81 -6.84 -11.43 16.88
CA GLU A 81 -7.51 -10.20 17.32
C GLU A 81 -6.52 -9.05 17.50
N GLU A 82 -5.36 -9.31 18.12
CA GLU A 82 -4.29 -8.32 18.29
C GLU A 82 -3.75 -7.83 16.93
N ALA A 83 -3.47 -8.76 16.01
CA ALA A 83 -3.02 -8.44 14.67
C ALA A 83 -4.06 -7.64 13.88
N ALA A 84 -5.35 -8.03 14.00
CA ALA A 84 -6.45 -7.34 13.36
C ALA A 84 -6.62 -5.91 13.87
N THR A 85 -6.56 -5.74 15.19
CA THR A 85 -6.66 -4.43 15.85
C THR A 85 -5.50 -3.53 15.47
N ALA A 86 -4.27 -4.04 15.50
CA ALA A 86 -3.07 -3.28 15.15
C ALA A 86 -3.04 -2.88 13.66
N ALA A 87 -3.52 -3.75 12.77
CA ALA A 87 -3.61 -3.48 11.33
C ALA A 87 -4.88 -2.72 10.93
N ARG A 88 -5.84 -2.55 11.85
CA ARG A 88 -7.17 -1.96 11.61
C ARG A 88 -7.95 -2.68 10.50
N VAL A 89 -7.92 -4.01 10.55
CA VAL A 89 -8.64 -4.89 9.61
C VAL A 89 -9.58 -5.83 10.37
N PRO A 90 -10.61 -6.38 9.73
CA PRO A 90 -11.42 -7.43 10.34
C PRO A 90 -10.59 -8.67 10.66
N PRO A 91 -10.88 -9.41 11.76
CA PRO A 91 -10.15 -10.64 12.11
C PRO A 91 -10.15 -11.70 11.00
N ALA A 92 -11.20 -11.72 10.16
CA ALA A 92 -11.29 -12.63 9.00
C ALA A 92 -10.18 -12.42 7.95
N GLN A 93 -9.53 -11.25 7.93
CA GLN A 93 -8.39 -10.95 7.04
C GLN A 93 -7.04 -11.34 7.64
N VAL A 94 -7.04 -11.88 8.86
CA VAL A 94 -5.83 -12.30 9.55
C VAL A 94 -5.81 -13.81 9.68
N THR A 95 -4.72 -14.42 9.23
CA THR A 95 -4.48 -15.86 9.35
C THR A 95 -3.28 -16.09 10.26
N VAL A 96 -3.49 -16.82 11.35
CA VAL A 96 -2.42 -17.26 12.25
C VAL A 96 -2.22 -18.76 12.04
N ARG A 97 -0.98 -19.18 11.86
CA ARG A 97 -0.60 -20.60 11.73
C ARG A 97 0.52 -20.92 12.71
N LYS A 98 0.39 -22.08 13.33
CA LYS A 98 1.42 -22.69 14.17
C LYS A 98 1.79 -24.04 13.55
N TRP A 99 3.05 -24.38 13.56
CA TRP A 99 3.51 -25.70 13.13
C TRP A 99 4.79 -26.12 13.86
N LEU A 100 5.03 -27.39 13.83
CA LEU A 100 6.22 -28.03 14.36
C LEU A 100 7.06 -28.55 13.18
N GLU A 101 8.36 -28.48 13.29
CA GLU A 101 9.29 -29.14 12.38
C GLU A 101 10.17 -30.12 13.17
N CYS A 102 10.22 -31.37 12.70
CA CYS A 102 11.09 -32.41 13.24
C CYS A 102 12.12 -32.78 12.16
N ASN A 103 13.39 -32.46 12.35
CA ASN A 103 14.44 -32.59 11.32
C ASN A 103 14.07 -31.92 9.98
N GLY A 104 13.37 -30.76 10.01
CA GLY A 104 12.92 -30.05 8.81
C GLY A 104 11.63 -30.57 8.17
N VAL A 105 11.00 -31.61 8.74
CA VAL A 105 9.70 -32.10 8.28
C VAL A 105 8.59 -31.45 9.07
N VAL A 106 7.66 -30.78 8.37
CA VAL A 106 6.51 -30.09 8.95
C VAL A 106 5.52 -31.10 9.53
N LYS A 107 5.15 -30.90 10.80
CA LYS A 107 4.12 -31.66 11.52
C LYS A 107 3.15 -30.69 12.21
N ASP A 108 2.02 -31.23 12.67
CA ASP A 108 1.10 -30.44 13.49
C ASP A 108 1.76 -30.01 14.79
N PHE A 109 1.41 -28.82 15.27
CA PHE A 109 2.06 -28.19 16.42
C PHE A 109 2.00 -29.03 17.70
N ASP A 110 0.89 -29.78 17.87
CA ASP A 110 0.63 -30.58 19.09
C ASP A 110 1.23 -31.97 19.05
N ILE A 111 1.82 -32.37 17.90
CA ILE A 111 2.50 -33.66 17.75
C ILE A 111 3.96 -33.50 18.20
N GLY A 112 4.43 -34.35 19.11
CA GLY A 112 5.83 -34.35 19.51
C GLY A 112 6.76 -34.90 18.41
N CYS A 113 8.04 -34.54 18.48
CA CYS A 113 9.09 -35.20 17.69
C CYS A 113 9.60 -36.46 18.38
N ASN A 114 10.18 -37.37 17.63
CA ASN A 114 10.86 -38.56 18.20
C ASN A 114 12.12 -38.13 18.95
N GLY A 115 12.57 -38.99 19.88
CA GLY A 115 13.80 -38.73 20.62
C GLY A 115 15.02 -38.60 19.69
N GLY A 116 15.79 -37.50 19.86
CA GLY A 116 16.98 -37.19 19.06
C GLY A 116 16.72 -36.34 17.79
N GLU A 117 15.47 -36.04 17.44
CA GLU A 117 15.17 -35.13 16.33
C GLU A 117 15.38 -33.67 16.74
N ILE A 118 15.85 -32.85 15.80
CA ILE A 118 15.94 -31.37 16.00
C ILE A 118 14.53 -30.80 15.88
N ILE A 119 14.12 -30.13 16.95
CA ILE A 119 12.77 -29.54 17.07
C ILE A 119 12.82 -28.06 16.68
N GLY A 120 11.91 -27.65 15.81
CA GLY A 120 11.63 -26.25 15.49
C GLY A 120 10.14 -25.96 15.64
N ARG A 121 9.75 -25.07 16.56
CA ARG A 121 8.37 -24.60 16.69
C ARG A 121 8.23 -23.23 16.08
N TYR A 122 7.25 -23.06 15.23
CA TYR A 122 7.05 -21.84 14.46
C TYR A 122 5.64 -21.30 14.66
N VAL A 123 5.55 -20.00 14.58
CA VAL A 123 4.29 -19.25 14.46
C VAL A 123 4.40 -18.26 13.32
N SER A 124 3.34 -18.10 12.55
CA SER A 124 3.26 -17.08 11.51
C SER A 124 1.94 -16.33 11.59
N VAL A 125 2.00 -15.04 11.32
CA VAL A 125 0.85 -14.16 11.20
C VAL A 125 0.86 -13.59 9.78
N ARG A 126 -0.27 -13.72 9.09
CA ARG A 126 -0.50 -13.16 7.75
C ARG A 126 -1.72 -12.27 7.80
N ILE A 127 -1.56 -11.03 7.38
CA ILE A 127 -2.61 -10.03 7.29
C ILE A 127 -2.83 -9.73 5.81
N GLN A 128 -4.06 -9.92 5.31
CA GLN A 128 -4.44 -9.63 3.94
C GLN A 128 -5.31 -8.38 3.95
N ASN A 129 -4.97 -7.41 3.12
CA ASN A 129 -5.78 -6.20 2.95
C ASN A 129 -5.64 -5.68 1.52
N ALA A 130 -6.45 -4.70 1.14
CA ALA A 130 -6.40 -4.06 -0.15
C ALA A 130 -6.51 -2.55 0.00
N TYR A 131 -5.76 -1.82 -0.81
CA TYR A 131 -5.82 -0.37 -0.92
C TYR A 131 -6.64 0.02 -2.15
N SER A 132 -7.61 0.92 -1.98
CA SER A 132 -8.36 1.51 -3.08
C SER A 132 -7.76 2.89 -3.40
N PRO A 133 -7.02 3.02 -4.52
CA PRO A 133 -6.42 4.28 -4.91
C PRO A 133 -7.47 5.37 -5.15
N MET A 134 -7.19 6.60 -4.77
CA MET A 134 -8.08 7.74 -5.05
C MET A 134 -8.17 8.02 -6.56
N PHE A 135 -7.09 7.74 -7.29
CA PHE A 135 -7.00 7.94 -8.73
C PHE A 135 -6.98 6.60 -9.50
N ALA A 136 -7.76 5.63 -9.04
CA ALA A 136 -7.85 4.29 -9.66
C ALA A 136 -8.14 4.33 -11.17
N ALA A 137 -8.90 5.33 -11.63
CA ALA A 137 -9.23 5.52 -13.04
C ALA A 137 -8.00 5.83 -13.94
N LEU A 138 -6.90 6.31 -13.36
CA LEU A 138 -5.64 6.58 -14.06
C LEU A 138 -4.72 5.35 -14.09
N LEU A 139 -5.02 4.31 -13.32
CA LEU A 139 -4.22 3.10 -13.23
C LEU A 139 -4.69 2.07 -14.28
N PRO A 140 -3.76 1.35 -14.91
CA PRO A 140 -4.13 0.24 -15.79
C PRO A 140 -4.80 -0.88 -14.97
N ALA A 141 -5.84 -1.50 -15.54
CA ALA A 141 -6.68 -2.50 -14.85
C ALA A 141 -5.91 -3.71 -14.30
N ASN A 142 -4.74 -4.02 -14.86
CA ASN A 142 -3.86 -5.10 -14.36
C ASN A 142 -3.18 -4.76 -13.02
N LEU A 143 -3.03 -3.49 -12.66
CA LEU A 143 -2.43 -3.05 -11.39
C LEU A 143 -3.47 -2.92 -10.28
N ALA A 144 -4.71 -2.58 -10.62
CA ALA A 144 -5.80 -2.44 -9.66
C ALA A 144 -7.02 -3.27 -10.11
N PRO A 145 -6.95 -4.60 -10.02
CA PRO A 145 -8.09 -5.44 -10.35
C PRO A 145 -9.27 -5.09 -9.41
N ASN A 146 -10.43 -4.84 -9.98
CA ASN A 146 -11.63 -4.36 -9.25
C ASN A 146 -11.43 -3.01 -8.51
N GLY A 147 -10.52 -2.14 -9.01
CA GLY A 147 -10.26 -0.83 -8.43
C GLY A 147 -9.48 -0.86 -7.11
N SER A 148 -8.89 -2.00 -6.74
CA SER A 148 -8.11 -2.13 -5.51
C SER A 148 -6.80 -2.88 -5.74
N ILE A 149 -5.78 -2.55 -4.97
CA ILE A 149 -4.45 -3.15 -4.99
C ILE A 149 -4.32 -4.03 -3.74
N PRO A 150 -4.32 -5.37 -3.87
CA PRO A 150 -4.16 -6.26 -2.74
C PRO A 150 -2.72 -6.23 -2.22
N PHE A 151 -2.56 -6.29 -0.91
CA PHE A 151 -1.27 -6.42 -0.26
C PHE A 151 -1.34 -7.34 0.95
N THR A 152 -0.18 -7.85 1.36
CA THR A 152 -0.06 -8.77 2.50
C THR A 152 1.03 -8.29 3.44
N GLY A 153 0.71 -8.25 4.74
CA GLY A 153 1.68 -8.20 5.82
C GLY A 153 1.95 -9.62 6.32
N TYR A 154 3.22 -9.97 6.54
CA TYR A 154 3.60 -11.32 6.95
C TYR A 154 4.77 -11.29 7.91
N ALA A 155 4.65 -12.05 9.00
CA ALA A 155 5.76 -12.29 9.90
C ALA A 155 5.76 -13.74 10.36
N THR A 156 6.95 -14.31 10.56
CA THR A 156 7.16 -15.67 11.07
C THR A 156 8.28 -15.65 12.07
N LEU A 157 8.12 -16.43 13.12
CA LEU A 157 9.13 -16.59 14.13
C LEU A 157 9.29 -18.06 14.52
N ARG A 158 10.53 -18.47 14.79
CA ARG A 158 10.86 -19.71 15.45
C ARG A 158 10.84 -19.45 16.96
N LEU A 159 10.04 -20.24 17.67
CA LEU A 159 9.88 -20.13 19.14
C LEU A 159 10.88 -21.00 19.91
N GLN A 160 11.33 -22.08 19.29
CA GLN A 160 12.28 -23.05 19.85
C GLN A 160 13.07 -23.72 18.75
#